data_190d3090291ebb3370c83e8100ce7e8b
#
_entry.id   190d3090291ebb3370c83e8100ce7e8b
#
_cell.length_a   1.000
_cell.length_b   1.000
_cell.length_c   1.000
_cell.angle_alpha   90.00
_cell.angle_beta   90.00
_cell.angle_gamma   90.00
#
_symmetry.space_group_name_H-M   'P 1'
#
loop_
_entity.id
_entity.type
_entity.pdbx_description
1 polymer ?
#
loop_
_entity_poly.entity_id
_entity_poly.type
_entity_poly.pdbx_seq_one_letter_code
_entity_poly.pdbx_strand_id
1 'polypeptide(L)'
;MSKIHGGNIFQFAHEQRIEPYEVIDFSANINPLGPSQRGLSALESQLRYISHYPDATNDDILNAIADIYGMNKNQIVVGNGAAELLYAICRLPGYTGAFVPAPGFSEYKAALEASRIPVRDIYYRPREDEHEKPYFEVPYLALETFAAELKGQDGRIIVFLGNPNNPDGTLLDKNHIRTIASMLKDANSLLVIDESFIDFVGNDTLQDNEYSMRSLVNEFDNIIVVHSFTKFYAVPGLRIGAAFSNPLIIEQLNSFIPTWSVNT
;
A
#
# COMPACT_ATOMS: atom_id res chain seq x y z
N MET A 1 -9.85 19.12 9.02
CA MET A 1 -8.83 18.78 10.03
C MET A 1 -7.48 18.71 9.36
N SER A 2 -6.41 19.26 9.94
CA SER A 2 -5.06 19.06 9.39
C SER A 2 -4.70 17.60 9.46
N LYS A 3 -4.30 16.99 8.34
CA LYS A 3 -3.77 15.62 8.34
C LYS A 3 -2.43 15.65 9.08
N ILE A 4 -2.37 15.06 10.28
CA ILE A 4 -1.13 14.96 11.05
C ILE A 4 -0.47 13.65 10.65
N HIS A 5 0.60 13.74 9.85
CA HIS A 5 1.48 12.62 9.52
C HIS A 5 2.87 12.88 10.11
N GLY A 6 3.60 11.80 10.41
CA GLY A 6 5.02 11.90 10.68
C GLY A 6 5.82 12.37 9.46
N GLY A 7 7.12 12.63 9.65
CA GLY A 7 8.04 13.03 8.59
C GLY A 7 8.01 14.52 8.23
N ASN A 8 7.39 15.38 9.06
CA ASN A 8 7.36 16.82 8.83
C ASN A 8 8.59 17.54 9.43
N ILE A 9 9.79 17.09 9.05
CA ILE A 9 11.06 17.64 9.55
C ILE A 9 11.26 19.11 9.18
N PHE A 10 10.71 19.55 8.04
CA PHE A 10 10.86 20.93 7.57
C PHE A 10 10.15 21.93 8.49
N GLN A 11 8.91 21.62 8.91
CA GLN A 11 8.19 22.45 9.84
C GLN A 11 8.90 22.51 11.20
N PHE A 12 9.30 21.35 11.74
CA PHE A 12 10.01 21.26 13.02
C PHE A 12 11.33 22.05 12.97
N ALA A 13 12.13 21.86 11.92
CA ALA A 13 13.39 22.58 11.74
C ALA A 13 13.18 24.09 11.68
N HIS A 14 12.16 24.55 10.93
CA HIS A 14 11.81 25.96 10.87
C HIS A 14 11.42 26.53 12.25
N GLU A 15 10.58 25.81 13.01
CA GLU A 15 10.15 26.22 14.36
C GLU A 15 11.32 26.26 15.34
N GLN A 16 12.29 25.31 15.24
CA GLN A 16 13.47 25.24 16.09
C GLN A 16 14.63 26.11 15.58
N ARG A 17 14.55 26.69 14.38
CA ARG A 17 15.62 27.47 13.72
C ARG A 17 16.91 26.68 13.53
N ILE A 18 16.78 25.42 13.12
CA ILE A 18 17.88 24.51 12.76
C ILE A 18 17.72 24.08 11.31
N GLU A 19 18.73 23.43 10.75
CA GLU A 19 18.65 22.85 9.41
C GLU A 19 17.91 21.50 9.44
N PRO A 20 17.08 21.17 8.40
CA PRO A 20 16.35 19.91 8.37
C PRO A 20 17.20 18.66 8.53
N TYR A 21 18.47 18.67 8.07
CA TYR A 21 19.39 17.53 8.21
C TYR A 21 19.89 17.32 9.64
N GLU A 22 19.71 18.28 10.56
CA GLU A 22 20.04 18.14 11.99
C GLU A 22 18.94 17.45 12.77
N VAL A 23 17.76 17.24 12.17
CA VAL A 23 16.62 16.59 12.81
C VAL A 23 16.78 15.07 12.77
N ILE A 24 16.77 14.43 13.93
CA ILE A 24 16.64 12.96 14.04
C ILE A 24 15.14 12.64 14.07
N ASP A 25 14.62 12.11 12.95
CA ASP A 25 13.20 11.87 12.77
C ASP A 25 12.81 10.41 13.11
N PHE A 26 12.09 10.23 14.21
CA PHE A 26 11.48 8.96 14.61
C PHE A 26 9.98 8.89 14.29
N SER A 27 9.44 9.90 13.61
CA SER A 27 7.99 9.96 13.29
C SER A 27 7.63 9.33 11.94
N ALA A 28 8.63 8.97 11.13
CA ALA A 28 8.46 8.33 9.83
C ALA A 28 9.24 7.01 9.74
N ASN A 29 8.56 5.95 9.31
CA ASN A 29 9.16 4.62 9.16
C ASN A 29 9.96 4.53 7.84
N ILE A 30 11.08 5.22 7.75
CA ILE A 30 11.99 5.22 6.60
C ILE A 30 13.24 4.42 6.96
N ASN A 31 13.82 3.70 5.99
CA ASN A 31 15.05 2.97 6.18
C ASN A 31 16.18 3.90 6.67
N PRO A 32 16.73 3.70 7.89
CA PRO A 32 17.73 4.59 8.45
C PRO A 32 19.08 4.52 7.74
N LEU A 33 19.32 3.53 6.88
CA LEU A 33 20.55 3.43 6.06
C LEU A 33 20.56 4.46 4.92
N GLY A 34 19.44 5.12 4.67
CA GLY A 34 19.31 6.06 3.56
C GLY A 34 19.26 5.38 2.18
N PRO A 35 19.17 6.18 1.11
CA PRO A 35 19.14 5.67 -0.25
C PRO A 35 20.50 5.10 -0.67
N SER A 36 20.50 4.09 -1.55
CA SER A 36 21.74 3.51 -2.05
C SER A 36 22.51 4.51 -2.91
N GLN A 37 23.85 4.47 -2.86
CA GLN A 37 24.71 5.31 -3.70
C GLN A 37 24.44 5.11 -5.20
N ARG A 38 24.14 3.88 -5.61
CA ARG A 38 23.75 3.56 -7.00
C ARG A 38 22.43 4.26 -7.36
N GLY A 39 21.44 4.28 -6.45
CA GLY A 39 20.18 4.98 -6.66
C GLY A 39 20.38 6.50 -6.78
N LEU A 40 21.19 7.10 -5.89
CA LEU A 40 21.53 8.53 -5.98
C LEU A 40 22.23 8.88 -7.29
N SER A 41 23.24 8.12 -7.71
CA SER A 41 23.92 8.35 -8.96
C SER A 41 23.00 8.22 -10.18
N ALA A 42 22.04 7.29 -10.15
CA ALA A 42 21.03 7.17 -11.19
C ALA A 42 20.15 8.43 -11.25
N LEU A 43 19.66 8.93 -10.10
CA LEU A 43 18.89 10.17 -10.04
C LEU A 43 19.66 11.38 -10.56
N GLU A 44 20.92 11.57 -10.15
CA GLU A 44 21.78 12.64 -10.64
C GLU A 44 21.90 12.60 -12.16
N SER A 45 22.05 11.41 -12.74
CA SER A 45 22.16 11.23 -14.19
C SER A 45 20.88 11.62 -14.94
N GLN A 46 19.72 11.55 -14.29
CA GLN A 46 18.42 11.87 -14.88
C GLN A 46 18.03 13.36 -14.77
N LEU A 47 18.70 14.16 -13.92
CA LEU A 47 18.41 15.59 -13.78
C LEU A 47 18.44 16.37 -15.09
N ARG A 48 19.25 15.93 -16.06
CA ARG A 48 19.31 16.54 -17.41
C ARG A 48 17.99 16.44 -18.18
N TYR A 49 17.10 15.53 -17.81
CA TYR A 49 15.82 15.31 -18.50
C TYR A 49 14.65 16.06 -17.84
N ILE A 50 14.89 16.82 -16.77
CA ILE A 50 13.85 17.55 -16.01
C ILE A 50 13.06 18.57 -16.87
N SER A 51 13.62 18.98 -18.04
CA SER A 51 12.95 19.83 -19.01
C SER A 51 11.97 19.10 -19.93
N HIS A 52 11.85 17.80 -19.80
CA HIS A 52 10.94 16.95 -20.58
C HIS A 52 9.86 16.33 -19.72
N TYR A 53 8.70 16.05 -20.31
CA TYR A 53 7.69 15.23 -19.63
C TYR A 53 8.23 13.80 -19.46
N PRO A 54 7.83 13.11 -18.36
CA PRO A 54 8.13 11.71 -18.17
C PRO A 54 7.56 10.83 -19.29
N ASP A 55 8.03 9.57 -19.38
CA ASP A 55 7.42 8.59 -20.27
C ASP A 55 5.96 8.34 -19.86
N ALA A 56 5.03 8.63 -20.78
CA ALA A 56 3.60 8.47 -20.56
C ALA A 56 3.16 6.98 -20.43
N THR A 57 3.98 6.06 -20.95
CA THR A 57 3.71 4.61 -20.89
C THR A 57 4.21 3.97 -19.62
N ASN A 58 5.15 4.60 -18.92
CA ASN A 58 5.85 4.05 -17.77
C ASN A 58 6.52 2.69 -18.06
N ASP A 59 6.91 2.42 -19.34
CA ASP A 59 7.36 1.11 -19.77
C ASP A 59 8.59 0.61 -19.03
N ASP A 60 9.59 1.46 -18.85
CA ASP A 60 10.84 1.07 -18.19
C ASP A 60 10.61 0.68 -16.73
N ILE A 61 9.83 1.47 -16.00
CA ILE A 61 9.54 1.18 -14.59
C ILE A 61 8.64 -0.04 -14.43
N LEU A 62 7.64 -0.22 -15.30
CA LEU A 62 6.76 -1.39 -15.28
C LEU A 62 7.56 -2.68 -15.56
N ASN A 63 8.49 -2.65 -16.52
CA ASN A 63 9.36 -3.78 -16.80
C ASN A 63 10.29 -4.09 -15.61
N ALA A 64 10.90 -3.07 -15.02
CA ALA A 64 11.76 -3.25 -13.85
C ALA A 64 11.01 -3.85 -12.63
N ILE A 65 9.78 -3.39 -12.37
CA ILE A 65 8.94 -3.93 -11.30
C ILE A 65 8.52 -5.37 -11.63
N ALA A 66 8.13 -5.65 -12.87
CA ALA A 66 7.76 -6.99 -13.32
C ALA A 66 8.91 -7.99 -13.10
N ASP A 67 10.13 -7.61 -13.49
CA ASP A 67 11.32 -8.44 -13.33
C ASP A 67 11.70 -8.66 -11.84
N ILE A 68 11.65 -7.59 -11.02
CA ILE A 68 12.02 -7.67 -9.60
C ILE A 68 11.05 -8.56 -8.81
N TYR A 69 9.75 -8.46 -9.08
CA TYR A 69 8.72 -9.14 -8.30
C TYR A 69 8.12 -10.37 -8.98
N GLY A 70 8.61 -10.77 -10.16
CA GLY A 70 8.13 -11.95 -10.90
C GLY A 70 6.67 -11.84 -11.35
N MET A 71 6.22 -10.63 -11.69
CA MET A 71 4.83 -10.35 -12.08
C MET A 71 4.72 -10.07 -13.58
N ASN A 72 3.52 -10.26 -14.14
CA ASN A 72 3.28 -9.80 -15.51
C ASN A 72 3.03 -8.30 -15.54
N LYS A 73 3.58 -7.60 -16.55
CA LYS A 73 3.43 -6.15 -16.71
C LYS A 73 1.97 -5.67 -16.72
N ASN A 74 1.06 -6.43 -17.31
CA ASN A 74 -0.36 -6.12 -17.35
C ASN A 74 -1.09 -6.30 -16.00
N GLN A 75 -0.41 -6.81 -14.99
CA GLN A 75 -0.89 -6.94 -13.61
C GLN A 75 -0.38 -5.80 -12.71
N ILE A 76 0.30 -4.81 -13.27
CA ILE A 76 0.98 -3.74 -12.53
C ILE A 76 0.48 -2.38 -12.99
N VAL A 77 0.21 -1.50 -12.05
CA VAL A 77 0.02 -0.07 -12.28
C VAL A 77 0.92 0.70 -11.32
N VAL A 78 1.52 1.78 -11.80
CA VAL A 78 2.36 2.69 -10.99
C VAL A 78 1.65 4.01 -10.74
N GLY A 79 2.02 4.67 -9.65
CA GLY A 79 1.43 5.96 -9.28
C GLY A 79 2.40 6.81 -8.43
N ASN A 80 2.02 8.05 -8.20
CA ASN A 80 2.76 9.05 -7.40
C ASN A 80 2.72 8.70 -5.91
N GLY A 81 3.44 7.62 -5.56
CA GLY A 81 3.39 6.96 -4.26
C GLY A 81 2.15 6.08 -4.10
N ALA A 82 2.21 5.17 -3.12
CA ALA A 82 1.07 4.30 -2.77
C ALA A 82 -0.21 5.10 -2.45
N ALA A 83 -0.09 6.31 -1.93
CA ALA A 83 -1.25 7.14 -1.60
C ALA A 83 -2.13 7.44 -2.83
N GLU A 84 -1.57 7.81 -3.99
CA GLU A 84 -2.36 8.02 -5.20
C GLU A 84 -3.14 6.77 -5.59
N LEU A 85 -2.50 5.60 -5.47
CA LEU A 85 -3.13 4.32 -5.77
C LEU A 85 -4.29 4.02 -4.81
N LEU A 86 -4.14 4.31 -3.51
CA LEU A 86 -5.24 4.17 -2.54
C LEU A 86 -6.44 5.05 -2.93
N TYR A 87 -6.21 6.29 -3.36
CA TYR A 87 -7.28 7.18 -3.83
C TYR A 87 -7.90 6.69 -5.15
N ALA A 88 -7.11 6.14 -6.07
CA ALA A 88 -7.61 5.54 -7.31
C ALA A 88 -8.48 4.31 -7.03
N ILE A 89 -8.07 3.43 -6.12
CA ILE A 89 -8.83 2.25 -5.67
C ILE A 89 -10.20 2.66 -5.12
N CYS A 90 -10.26 3.71 -4.30
CA CYS A 90 -11.52 4.21 -3.74
C CYS A 90 -12.45 4.84 -4.79
N ARG A 91 -11.99 5.08 -6.02
CA ARG A 91 -12.81 5.56 -7.16
C ARG A 91 -13.36 4.45 -8.02
N LEU A 92 -12.94 3.20 -7.81
CA LEU A 92 -13.50 2.06 -8.52
C LEU A 92 -15.02 2.02 -8.33
N PRO A 93 -15.81 1.78 -9.37
CA PRO A 93 -17.26 1.93 -9.32
C PRO A 93 -17.95 0.79 -8.56
N GLY A 94 -19.11 1.10 -7.96
CA GLY A 94 -20.03 0.12 -7.40
C GLY A 94 -19.77 -0.28 -5.94
N TYR A 95 -18.80 0.32 -5.27
CA TYR A 95 -18.56 0.07 -3.85
C TYR A 95 -19.36 1.06 -2.99
N THR A 96 -20.11 0.52 -2.03
CA THR A 96 -21.06 1.28 -1.18
C THR A 96 -20.63 1.37 0.28
N GLY A 97 -19.55 0.70 0.65
CA GLY A 97 -18.98 0.73 1.99
C GLY A 97 -17.55 0.19 2.02
N ALA A 98 -16.88 0.42 3.12
CA ALA A 98 -15.54 -0.10 3.32
C ALA A 98 -15.23 -0.42 4.79
N PHE A 99 -14.25 -1.30 4.98
CA PHE A 99 -13.67 -1.66 6.27
C PHE A 99 -12.18 -1.41 6.28
N VAL A 100 -11.68 -0.85 7.40
CA VAL A 100 -10.26 -0.54 7.59
C VAL A 100 -9.77 -1.03 8.94
N PRO A 101 -8.49 -1.44 9.08
CA PRO A 101 -7.94 -1.86 10.36
C PRO A 101 -7.89 -0.71 11.37
N ALA A 102 -8.08 -1.04 12.64
CA ALA A 102 -7.90 -0.14 13.77
C ALA A 102 -7.16 -0.89 14.91
N PRO A 103 -5.88 -0.54 15.18
CA PRO A 103 -5.15 0.58 14.57
C PRO A 103 -4.82 0.33 13.08
N GLY A 104 -4.66 1.40 12.29
CA GLY A 104 -4.36 1.31 10.87
C GLY A 104 -3.90 2.63 10.26
N PHE A 105 -3.42 2.59 9.04
CA PHE A 105 -2.93 3.77 8.34
C PHE A 105 -4.07 4.74 8.00
N SER A 106 -3.93 5.99 8.43
CA SER A 106 -4.98 7.01 8.35
C SER A 106 -5.41 7.37 6.92
N GLU A 107 -4.54 7.16 5.91
CA GLU A 107 -4.88 7.47 4.53
C GLU A 107 -5.96 6.55 3.94
N TYR A 108 -6.18 5.34 4.49
CA TYR A 108 -7.32 4.52 4.05
C TYR A 108 -8.64 5.26 4.27
N LYS A 109 -8.85 5.77 5.49
CA LYS A 109 -10.05 6.57 5.81
C LYS A 109 -10.13 7.83 4.98
N ALA A 110 -9.02 8.55 4.83
CA ALA A 110 -8.98 9.79 4.06
C ALA A 110 -9.34 9.59 2.59
N ALA A 111 -8.87 8.51 1.95
CA ALA A 111 -9.19 8.17 0.57
C ALA A 111 -10.67 7.78 0.40
N LEU A 112 -11.21 7.00 1.35
CA LEU A 112 -12.61 6.59 1.38
C LEU A 112 -13.55 7.78 1.59
N GLU A 113 -13.23 8.67 2.54
CA GLU A 113 -13.99 9.91 2.78
C GLU A 113 -13.98 10.82 1.55
N ALA A 114 -12.83 10.99 0.88
CA ALA A 114 -12.73 11.76 -0.35
C ALA A 114 -13.60 11.19 -1.48
N SER A 115 -13.79 9.87 -1.50
CA SER A 115 -14.66 9.16 -2.44
C SER A 115 -16.10 8.99 -1.93
N ARG A 116 -16.43 9.54 -0.76
CA ARG A 116 -17.75 9.46 -0.12
C ARG A 116 -18.22 8.03 0.16
N ILE A 117 -17.28 7.10 0.39
CA ILE A 117 -17.58 5.73 0.76
C ILE A 117 -17.66 5.64 2.29
N PRO A 118 -18.79 5.20 2.87
CA PRO A 118 -18.91 4.97 4.31
C PRO A 118 -17.87 3.95 4.79
N VAL A 119 -17.22 4.24 5.94
CA VAL A 119 -16.16 3.41 6.49
C VAL A 119 -16.51 2.89 7.88
N ARG A 120 -16.12 1.64 8.16
CA ARG A 120 -16.19 1.01 9.47
C ARG A 120 -14.83 0.47 9.86
N ASP A 121 -14.55 0.44 11.17
CA ASP A 121 -13.30 -0.07 11.72
C ASP A 121 -13.35 -1.57 11.97
N ILE A 122 -12.25 -2.26 11.62
CA ILE A 122 -11.93 -3.62 12.04
C ILE A 122 -10.98 -3.50 13.22
N TYR A 123 -11.47 -3.69 14.43
CA TYR A 123 -10.65 -3.54 15.64
C TYR A 123 -9.77 -4.77 15.84
N TYR A 124 -8.45 -4.59 15.72
CA TYR A 124 -7.47 -5.58 16.12
C TYR A 124 -7.47 -5.70 17.64
N ARG A 125 -7.24 -6.91 18.14
CA ARG A 125 -7.34 -7.20 19.57
C ARG A 125 -5.97 -7.11 20.22
N PRO A 126 -5.79 -6.26 21.27
CA PRO A 126 -4.55 -6.29 22.03
C PRO A 126 -4.42 -7.64 22.76
N ARG A 127 -3.23 -8.22 22.70
CA ARG A 127 -2.83 -9.47 23.32
C ARG A 127 -1.43 -9.34 23.91
N GLU A 128 -1.04 -10.30 24.70
CA GLU A 128 0.32 -10.51 25.17
C GLU A 128 0.78 -11.89 24.75
N ASP A 129 2.04 -12.01 24.31
CA ASP A 129 2.65 -13.29 24.00
C ASP A 129 3.08 -14.04 25.28
N GLU A 130 3.68 -15.24 25.14
CA GLU A 130 4.19 -16.06 26.25
C GLU A 130 5.30 -15.38 27.07
N HIS A 131 5.88 -14.27 26.56
CA HIS A 131 6.89 -13.46 27.21
C HIS A 131 6.34 -12.10 27.69
N GLU A 132 5.02 -11.97 27.82
CA GLU A 132 4.31 -10.74 28.23
C GLU A 132 4.58 -9.53 27.30
N LYS A 133 4.93 -9.78 26.03
CA LYS A 133 5.12 -8.72 25.03
C LYS A 133 3.79 -8.41 24.36
N PRO A 134 3.38 -7.13 24.33
CA PRO A 134 2.13 -6.73 23.70
C PRO A 134 2.22 -6.89 22.18
N TYR A 135 1.13 -7.40 21.58
CA TYR A 135 0.93 -7.43 20.14
C TYR A 135 -0.55 -7.23 19.79
N PHE A 136 -0.85 -7.01 18.52
CA PHE A 136 -2.21 -6.93 18.03
C PHE A 136 -2.58 -8.19 17.23
N GLU A 137 -3.69 -8.80 17.59
CA GLU A 137 -4.23 -9.98 16.89
C GLU A 137 -5.24 -9.55 15.83
N VAL A 138 -5.04 -10.01 14.59
CA VAL A 138 -6.01 -9.82 13.50
C VAL A 138 -7.25 -10.66 13.80
N PRO A 139 -8.46 -10.08 13.78
CA PRO A 139 -9.69 -10.81 14.10
C PRO A 139 -10.19 -11.63 12.89
N TYR A 140 -9.42 -12.60 12.43
CA TYR A 140 -9.70 -13.39 11.22
C TYR A 140 -11.10 -14.01 11.22
N LEU A 141 -11.50 -14.65 12.33
CA LEU A 141 -12.82 -15.25 12.43
C LEU A 141 -13.95 -14.22 12.26
N ALA A 142 -13.78 -13.01 12.82
CA ALA A 142 -14.77 -11.94 12.65
C ALA A 142 -14.80 -11.44 11.20
N LEU A 143 -13.65 -11.35 10.53
CA LEU A 143 -13.55 -10.98 9.12
C LEU A 143 -14.20 -12.04 8.21
N GLU A 144 -13.94 -13.30 8.46
CA GLU A 144 -14.53 -14.42 7.72
C GLU A 144 -16.05 -14.47 7.90
N THR A 145 -16.53 -14.35 9.15
CA THR A 145 -17.97 -14.27 9.45
C THR A 145 -18.64 -13.11 8.72
N PHE A 146 -18.01 -11.94 8.81
CA PHE A 146 -18.50 -10.74 8.11
C PHE A 146 -18.54 -10.92 6.60
N ALA A 147 -17.46 -11.44 5.99
CA ALA A 147 -17.40 -11.69 4.55
C ALA A 147 -18.48 -12.68 4.09
N ALA A 148 -18.77 -13.71 4.91
CA ALA A 148 -19.85 -14.65 4.63
C ALA A 148 -21.23 -14.01 4.71
N GLU A 149 -21.45 -13.07 5.64
CA GLU A 149 -22.73 -12.35 5.80
C GLU A 149 -23.01 -11.39 4.63
N LEU A 150 -21.99 -10.96 3.88
CA LEU A 150 -22.18 -10.10 2.70
C LEU A 150 -22.77 -10.83 1.51
N LYS A 151 -22.69 -12.16 1.48
CA LYS A 151 -23.18 -12.96 0.38
C LYS A 151 -24.70 -12.78 0.19
N GLY A 152 -25.10 -12.31 -0.97
CA GLY A 152 -26.50 -12.07 -1.30
C GLY A 152 -27.08 -10.75 -0.78
N GLN A 153 -26.25 -9.89 -0.15
CA GLN A 153 -26.65 -8.53 0.18
C GLN A 153 -26.44 -7.58 -1.00
N ASP A 154 -27.31 -6.56 -1.08
CA ASP A 154 -27.11 -5.46 -2.01
C ASP A 154 -25.96 -4.58 -1.53
N GLY A 155 -25.00 -4.32 -2.43
CA GLY A 155 -23.84 -3.47 -2.16
C GLY A 155 -22.53 -4.25 -2.12
N ARG A 156 -21.51 -3.64 -2.69
CA ARG A 156 -20.14 -4.17 -2.75
C ARG A 156 -19.30 -3.38 -1.77
N ILE A 157 -18.35 -4.01 -1.12
CA ILE A 157 -17.48 -3.35 -0.15
C ILE A 157 -16.00 -3.48 -0.53
N ILE A 158 -15.19 -2.58 0.04
CA ILE A 158 -13.73 -2.67 0.02
C ILE A 158 -13.25 -2.98 1.43
N VAL A 159 -12.41 -4.00 1.58
CA VAL A 159 -11.70 -4.30 2.84
C VAL A 159 -10.24 -3.94 2.66
N PHE A 160 -9.72 -3.04 3.51
CA PHE A 160 -8.29 -2.72 3.58
C PHE A 160 -7.63 -3.47 4.72
N LEU A 161 -6.44 -4.03 4.47
CA LEU A 161 -5.58 -4.64 5.49
C LEU A 161 -4.12 -4.22 5.21
N GLY A 162 -3.34 -3.94 6.28
CA GLY A 162 -1.89 -3.69 6.17
C GLY A 162 -1.09 -4.98 6.35
N ASN A 163 0.00 -5.16 5.59
CA ASN A 163 0.88 -6.33 5.68
C ASN A 163 2.36 -5.95 5.42
N PRO A 164 3.18 -5.69 6.41
CA PRO A 164 2.85 -5.50 7.83
C PRO A 164 1.88 -4.33 8.06
N ASN A 165 1.02 -4.45 9.07
CA ASN A 165 0.12 -3.36 9.41
C ASN A 165 0.89 -2.16 10.00
N ASN A 166 0.47 -0.97 9.71
CA ASN A 166 0.97 0.26 10.31
C ASN A 166 -0.10 0.82 11.27
N PRO A 167 0.17 0.97 12.59
CA PRO A 167 1.52 1.15 13.18
C PRO A 167 2.13 -0.07 13.88
N ASP A 168 1.43 -1.17 14.05
CA ASP A 168 1.75 -2.24 15.00
C ASP A 168 2.67 -3.35 14.44
N GLY A 169 2.91 -3.36 13.13
CA GLY A 169 3.79 -4.33 12.47
C GLY A 169 3.21 -5.73 12.30
N THR A 170 1.92 -5.93 12.59
CA THR A 170 1.28 -7.24 12.48
C THR A 170 1.32 -7.77 11.04
N LEU A 171 1.78 -9.00 10.87
CA LEU A 171 1.75 -9.73 9.60
C LEU A 171 0.46 -10.52 9.45
N LEU A 172 -0.01 -10.64 8.21
CA LEU A 172 -1.19 -11.42 7.87
C LEU A 172 -0.83 -12.89 7.60
N ASP A 173 -1.70 -13.80 8.02
CA ASP A 173 -1.63 -15.20 7.64
C ASP A 173 -2.23 -15.42 6.24
N LYS A 174 -1.43 -15.99 5.33
CA LYS A 174 -1.81 -16.15 3.92
C LYS A 174 -3.01 -17.09 3.72
N ASN A 175 -3.20 -18.09 4.58
CA ASN A 175 -4.32 -19.04 4.47
C ASN A 175 -5.64 -18.38 4.88
N HIS A 176 -5.63 -17.59 5.95
CA HIS A 176 -6.79 -16.77 6.33
C HIS A 176 -7.13 -15.76 5.24
N ILE A 177 -6.12 -15.13 4.62
CA ILE A 177 -6.34 -14.18 3.52
C ILE A 177 -6.95 -14.86 2.30
N ARG A 178 -6.55 -16.09 1.94
CA ARG A 178 -7.20 -16.87 0.88
C ARG A 178 -8.68 -17.11 1.19
N THR A 179 -8.99 -17.48 2.43
CA THR A 179 -10.38 -17.73 2.86
C THR A 179 -11.21 -16.44 2.74
N ILE A 180 -10.72 -15.34 3.27
CA ILE A 180 -11.37 -14.03 3.21
C ILE A 180 -11.56 -13.56 1.77
N ALA A 181 -10.52 -13.69 0.93
CA ALA A 181 -10.59 -13.30 -0.48
C ALA A 181 -11.67 -14.09 -1.24
N SER A 182 -11.76 -15.41 -0.99
CA SER A 182 -12.80 -16.26 -1.59
C SER A 182 -14.20 -15.82 -1.18
N MET A 183 -14.41 -15.57 0.12
CA MET A 183 -15.72 -15.13 0.63
C MET A 183 -16.12 -13.74 0.10
N LEU A 184 -15.16 -12.80 0.05
CA LEU A 184 -15.38 -11.47 -0.52
C LEU A 184 -15.67 -11.53 -2.03
N LYS A 185 -15.02 -12.45 -2.76
CA LYS A 185 -15.30 -12.70 -4.17
C LYS A 185 -16.75 -13.14 -4.39
N ASP A 186 -17.24 -14.07 -3.56
CA ASP A 186 -18.64 -14.51 -3.59
C ASP A 186 -19.64 -13.38 -3.35
N ALA A 187 -19.21 -12.34 -2.64
CA ALA A 187 -19.97 -11.10 -2.38
C ALA A 187 -19.65 -9.96 -3.38
N ASN A 188 -18.96 -10.22 -4.47
CA ASN A 188 -18.48 -9.21 -5.44
C ASN A 188 -17.70 -8.05 -4.80
N SER A 189 -17.02 -8.32 -3.69
CA SER A 189 -16.31 -7.34 -2.85
C SER A 189 -14.80 -7.44 -3.03
N LEU A 190 -14.07 -6.37 -2.71
CA LEU A 190 -12.65 -6.19 -2.99
C LEU A 190 -11.83 -6.30 -1.72
N LEU A 191 -10.71 -7.00 -1.79
CA LEU A 191 -9.68 -7.02 -0.76
C LEU A 191 -8.46 -6.21 -1.21
N VAL A 192 -8.08 -5.21 -0.43
CA VAL A 192 -6.89 -4.38 -0.66
C VAL A 192 -5.89 -4.64 0.44
N ILE A 193 -4.69 -5.08 0.08
CA ILE A 193 -3.60 -5.37 1.01
C ILE A 193 -2.48 -4.36 0.77
N ASP A 194 -2.18 -3.56 1.78
CA ASP A 194 -1.11 -2.58 1.73
C ASP A 194 0.20 -3.20 2.23
N GLU A 195 1.11 -3.45 1.31
CA GLU A 195 2.44 -4.01 1.52
C GLU A 195 3.54 -2.93 1.49
N SER A 196 3.25 -1.71 1.92
CA SER A 196 4.24 -0.61 1.93
C SER A 196 5.50 -0.88 2.74
N PHE A 197 5.48 -1.88 3.62
CA PHE A 197 6.59 -2.27 4.48
C PHE A 197 7.07 -3.72 4.26
N ILE A 198 6.54 -4.44 3.29
CA ILE A 198 6.82 -5.86 3.12
C ILE A 198 8.29 -6.16 2.80
N ASP A 199 8.98 -5.25 2.13
CA ASP A 199 10.41 -5.43 1.78
C ASP A 199 11.33 -5.38 3.00
N PHE A 200 10.87 -4.94 4.18
CA PHE A 200 11.58 -5.08 5.46
C PHE A 200 11.44 -6.46 6.09
N VAL A 201 10.55 -7.31 5.57
CA VAL A 201 10.21 -8.62 6.12
C VAL A 201 10.53 -9.71 5.11
N GLY A 202 11.01 -10.85 5.58
CA GLY A 202 11.29 -12.01 4.74
C GLY A 202 12.76 -12.14 4.40
N ASN A 203 13.05 -13.18 3.63
CA ASN A 203 14.40 -13.62 3.30
C ASN A 203 14.80 -13.13 1.90
N ASP A 204 15.95 -13.34 1.57
CA ASP A 204 16.92 -13.15 0.49
C ASP A 204 16.46 -12.65 -0.89
N THR A 205 15.21 -12.80 -1.32
CA THR A 205 14.75 -12.29 -2.60
C THR A 205 13.40 -11.57 -2.51
N LEU A 206 13.29 -10.43 -3.17
CA LEU A 206 12.03 -9.66 -3.23
C LEU A 206 10.96 -10.39 -4.04
N GLN A 207 11.36 -11.28 -4.96
CA GLN A 207 10.47 -12.05 -5.81
C GLN A 207 9.70 -13.12 -5.01
N ASP A 208 10.41 -13.85 -4.15
CA ASP A 208 9.89 -15.03 -3.43
C ASP A 208 9.60 -14.73 -1.96
N ASN A 209 9.22 -13.51 -1.62
CA ASN A 209 8.88 -13.14 -0.27
C ASN A 209 7.63 -13.93 0.20
N GLU A 210 7.85 -14.88 1.12
CA GLU A 210 6.81 -15.78 1.65
C GLU A 210 5.67 -15.03 2.36
N TYR A 211 5.95 -13.86 2.95
CA TYR A 211 4.98 -13.03 3.65
C TYR A 211 4.16 -12.16 2.71
N SER A 212 4.58 -11.99 1.46
CA SER A 212 3.85 -11.17 0.49
C SER A 212 2.60 -11.87 -0.03
N MET A 213 1.54 -11.12 -0.18
CA MET A 213 0.26 -11.57 -0.75
C MET A 213 0.22 -11.38 -2.28
N ARG A 214 1.29 -10.88 -2.93
CA ARG A 214 1.33 -10.65 -4.38
C ARG A 214 0.97 -11.88 -5.21
N SER A 215 1.42 -13.07 -4.79
CA SER A 215 1.08 -14.32 -5.49
C SER A 215 -0.42 -14.59 -5.56
N LEU A 216 -1.21 -14.08 -4.61
CA LEU A 216 -2.65 -14.28 -4.55
C LEU A 216 -3.41 -13.57 -5.67
N VAL A 217 -2.83 -12.57 -6.35
CA VAL A 217 -3.47 -11.91 -7.50
C VAL A 217 -3.60 -12.85 -8.72
N ASN A 218 -2.86 -13.96 -8.73
CA ASN A 218 -3.01 -15.02 -9.74
C ASN A 218 -4.09 -16.05 -9.36
N GLU A 219 -4.46 -16.11 -8.07
CA GLU A 219 -5.49 -17.02 -7.54
C GLU A 219 -6.88 -16.35 -7.51
N PHE A 220 -6.91 -15.03 -7.26
CA PHE A 220 -8.12 -14.26 -7.01
C PHE A 220 -8.15 -12.98 -7.87
N ASP A 221 -9.30 -12.72 -8.49
CA ASP A 221 -9.56 -11.55 -9.33
C ASP A 221 -10.08 -10.33 -8.54
N ASN A 222 -10.27 -10.47 -7.24
CA ASN A 222 -10.75 -9.45 -6.31
C ASN A 222 -9.72 -9.02 -5.25
N ILE A 223 -8.43 -9.21 -5.52
CA ILE A 223 -7.34 -8.73 -4.66
C ILE A 223 -6.56 -7.63 -5.38
N ILE A 224 -6.26 -6.57 -4.64
CA ILE A 224 -5.25 -5.57 -5.00
C ILE A 224 -4.17 -5.56 -3.91
N VAL A 225 -2.91 -5.71 -4.30
CA VAL A 225 -1.78 -5.52 -3.40
C VAL A 225 -1.12 -4.19 -3.74
N VAL A 226 -1.06 -3.27 -2.76
CA VAL A 226 -0.43 -1.95 -2.92
C VAL A 226 0.96 -2.00 -2.33
N HIS A 227 1.93 -1.40 -3.01
CA HIS A 227 3.33 -1.38 -2.61
C HIS A 227 3.92 0.02 -2.68
N SER A 228 4.78 0.37 -1.71
CA SER A 228 5.47 1.67 -1.66
C SER A 228 6.98 1.48 -1.75
N PHE A 229 7.61 2.05 -2.77
CA PHE A 229 9.08 2.05 -2.90
C PHE A 229 9.75 3.11 -2.01
N THR A 230 8.97 3.96 -1.33
CA THR A 230 9.51 5.11 -0.60
C THR A 230 10.17 4.75 0.74
N LYS A 231 9.77 3.63 1.36
CA LYS A 231 10.16 3.27 2.72
C LYS A 231 11.47 2.50 2.77
N PHE A 232 11.48 1.32 2.15
CA PHE A 232 12.63 0.43 2.14
C PHE A 232 13.82 1.04 1.39
N TYR A 233 13.58 1.66 0.24
CA TYR A 233 14.63 2.31 -0.56
C TYR A 233 15.03 3.71 -0.06
N ALA A 234 14.40 4.20 1.01
CA ALA A 234 14.67 5.51 1.63
C ALA A 234 14.56 6.69 0.65
N VAL A 235 13.59 6.67 -0.24
CA VAL A 235 13.36 7.70 -1.28
C VAL A 235 11.95 8.30 -1.20
N PRO A 236 11.49 8.76 -0.03
CA PRO A 236 10.12 9.26 0.12
C PRO A 236 9.82 10.48 -0.76
N GLY A 237 10.84 11.26 -1.10
CA GLY A 237 10.73 12.43 -1.97
C GLY A 237 10.43 12.10 -3.44
N LEU A 238 10.75 10.90 -3.91
CA LEU A 238 10.51 10.48 -5.31
C LEU A 238 9.04 10.17 -5.59
N ARG A 239 8.26 9.90 -4.54
CA ARG A 239 6.82 9.65 -4.67
C ARG A 239 6.51 8.51 -5.66
N ILE A 240 6.91 7.28 -5.37
CA ILE A 240 6.67 6.14 -6.24
C ILE A 240 6.06 4.97 -5.50
N GLY A 241 5.05 4.34 -6.13
CA GLY A 241 4.39 3.14 -5.65
C GLY A 241 3.82 2.32 -6.79
N ALA A 242 3.44 1.09 -6.51
CA ALA A 242 2.78 0.20 -7.46
C ALA A 242 1.54 -0.46 -6.83
N ALA A 243 0.60 -0.87 -7.66
CA ALA A 243 -0.44 -1.82 -7.28
C ALA A 243 -0.42 -3.01 -8.22
N PHE A 244 -0.65 -4.18 -7.64
CA PHE A 244 -0.68 -5.46 -8.33
C PHE A 244 -2.09 -6.04 -8.24
N SER A 245 -2.64 -6.46 -9.37
CA SER A 245 -3.98 -7.08 -9.42
C SER A 245 -4.17 -7.85 -10.73
N ASN A 246 -5.37 -8.38 -10.95
CA ASN A 246 -5.72 -8.90 -12.26
C ASN A 246 -5.78 -7.78 -13.34
N PRO A 247 -5.57 -8.10 -14.62
CA PRO A 247 -5.49 -7.10 -15.68
C PRO A 247 -6.71 -6.19 -15.81
N LEU A 248 -7.92 -6.67 -15.53
CA LEU A 248 -9.14 -5.87 -15.65
C LEU A 248 -9.22 -4.77 -14.58
N ILE A 249 -8.81 -5.08 -13.35
CA ILE A 249 -8.73 -4.07 -12.29
C ILE A 249 -7.61 -3.08 -12.61
N ILE A 250 -6.46 -3.54 -13.11
CA ILE A 250 -5.35 -2.66 -13.49
C ILE A 250 -5.77 -1.68 -14.58
N GLU A 251 -6.50 -2.13 -15.60
CA GLU A 251 -7.04 -1.25 -16.64
C GLU A 251 -7.96 -0.17 -16.05
N GLN A 252 -8.86 -0.56 -15.15
CA GLN A 252 -9.73 0.39 -14.45
C GLN A 252 -8.94 1.39 -13.61
N LEU A 253 -7.94 0.93 -12.84
CA LEU A 253 -7.10 1.82 -12.02
C LEU A 253 -6.34 2.83 -12.90
N ASN A 254 -5.80 2.39 -14.03
CA ASN A 254 -5.11 3.28 -14.97
C ASN A 254 -6.00 4.42 -15.45
N SER A 255 -7.31 4.22 -15.56
CA SER A 255 -8.24 5.29 -15.98
C SER A 255 -8.41 6.40 -14.95
N PHE A 256 -8.04 6.17 -13.69
CA PHE A 256 -8.10 7.14 -12.58
C PHE A 256 -6.76 7.80 -12.26
N ILE A 257 -5.67 7.32 -12.88
CA ILE A 257 -4.33 7.85 -12.66
C ILE A 257 -3.99 8.83 -13.79
N PRO A 258 -3.60 10.08 -13.48
CA PRO A 258 -3.23 11.04 -14.50
C PRO A 258 -2.05 10.59 -15.35
N THR A 259 -2.05 10.95 -16.62
CA THR A 259 -0.85 10.82 -17.46
C THR A 259 0.31 11.59 -16.80
N TRP A 260 1.50 11.04 -16.82
CA TRP A 260 2.71 11.61 -16.17
C TRP A 260 2.61 11.73 -14.65
N SER A 261 1.85 10.86 -14.00
CA SER A 261 1.73 10.80 -12.54
C SER A 261 3.05 10.43 -11.87
N VAL A 262 3.88 9.62 -12.53
CA VAL A 262 5.21 9.23 -12.06
C VAL A 262 6.27 10.12 -12.66
N ASN A 263 7.16 10.65 -11.82
CA ASN A 263 8.27 11.51 -12.24
C ASN A 263 9.34 10.73 -13.03
N THR A 264 10.12 11.46 -13.82
CA THR A 264 11.27 10.91 -14.57
C THR A 264 12.36 10.43 -13.63
#